data_d802228a3196015a4b0f134597f064ab
#
_entry.id   d802228a3196015a4b0f134597f064ab
#
_cell.length_a   1.000
_cell.length_b   1.000
_cell.length_c   1.000
_cell.angle_alpha   90.00
_cell.angle_beta   90.00
_cell.angle_gamma   90.00
#
_symmetry.space_group_name_H-M   'P 1'
#
loop_
_entity.id
_entity.type
_entity.pdbx_description
1 polymer ?
#
loop_
_entity_poly.entity_id
_entity_poly.type
_entity_poly.pdbx_seq_one_letter_code
_entity_poly.pdbx_strand_id
1 'polypeptide(L)'
;MSAIISNLVPTIRVIKVDSCSTSSGKATLTYHIGCTTDKDIQFRVVTNTGGGLFSPEWISLSDIQPAFEQASFPLTSFPFIKLYQGKSTNTPAFLMAVLKNEGLVRNLEGKIRGYETLDRKAFMDEMNSLIASDIDLKVPNISANYKTSVALNKPDKIITKSAKPIKTKKPASTIETPIAVPETTITT
;
A
#
# COMPACT_ATOMS: atom_id res chain seq x y z
N MET A 1 -10.48 -45.72 -7.64
CA MET A 1 -9.30 -45.19 -6.90
C MET A 1 -9.46 -43.69 -6.80
N SER A 2 -9.82 -43.21 -5.62
CA SER A 2 -10.07 -41.78 -5.37
C SER A 2 -8.72 -41.09 -5.04
N ALA A 3 -8.24 -40.24 -5.93
CA ALA A 3 -7.03 -39.48 -5.67
C ALA A 3 -7.30 -38.48 -4.56
N ILE A 4 -6.68 -38.67 -3.40
CA ILE A 4 -6.63 -37.70 -2.33
C ILE A 4 -5.73 -36.57 -2.83
N ILE A 5 -6.32 -35.50 -3.37
CA ILE A 5 -5.62 -34.25 -3.62
C ILE A 5 -5.40 -33.63 -2.24
N SER A 6 -4.25 -33.95 -1.63
CA SER A 6 -3.78 -33.22 -0.46
C SER A 6 -3.51 -31.78 -0.90
N ASN A 7 -4.31 -30.82 -0.39
CA ASN A 7 -4.02 -29.39 -0.50
C ASN A 7 -2.72 -29.09 0.30
N LEU A 8 -1.59 -29.44 -0.26
CA LEU A 8 -0.29 -29.02 0.24
C LEU A 8 -0.18 -27.52 -0.01
N VAL A 9 -0.28 -26.74 1.06
CA VAL A 9 0.08 -25.31 0.99
C VAL A 9 1.53 -25.26 0.48
N PRO A 10 1.80 -24.60 -0.65
CA PRO A 10 3.14 -24.59 -1.21
C PRO A 10 4.12 -24.00 -0.20
N THR A 11 5.21 -24.71 0.04
CA THR A 11 6.30 -24.19 0.87
C THR A 11 6.97 -23.06 0.11
N ILE A 12 6.98 -21.87 0.70
CA ILE A 12 7.61 -20.69 0.13
C ILE A 12 8.92 -20.45 0.86
N ARG A 13 10.01 -20.50 0.12
CA ARG A 13 11.36 -20.16 0.56
C ARG A 13 11.56 -18.66 0.41
N VAL A 14 11.98 -17.95 1.47
CA VAL A 14 12.26 -16.50 1.40
C VAL A 14 13.65 -16.28 0.81
N ILE A 15 13.70 -15.59 -0.32
CA ILE A 15 14.94 -15.36 -1.08
C ILE A 15 15.46 -13.92 -0.96
N LYS A 16 14.59 -12.96 -0.60
CA LYS A 16 14.95 -11.55 -0.38
C LYS A 16 14.11 -10.94 0.73
N VAL A 17 14.73 -10.12 1.56
CA VAL A 17 14.09 -9.25 2.56
C VAL A 17 14.59 -7.85 2.32
N ASP A 18 13.67 -6.90 2.14
CA ASP A 18 14.05 -5.52 1.88
C ASP A 18 12.97 -4.56 2.41
N SER A 19 13.19 -3.26 2.28
CA SER A 19 12.27 -2.23 2.73
C SER A 19 12.16 -1.08 1.72
N CYS A 20 10.97 -0.47 1.68
CA CYS A 20 10.71 0.68 0.81
C CYS A 20 9.79 1.69 1.49
N SER A 21 9.77 2.91 0.98
CA SER A 21 8.81 3.92 1.41
C SER A 21 7.42 3.66 0.79
N THR A 22 6.37 3.95 1.56
CA THR A 22 5.01 4.04 0.99
C THR A 22 4.94 5.11 -0.09
N SER A 23 3.95 5.06 -0.99
CA SER A 23 3.77 6.06 -2.05
C SER A 23 3.63 7.50 -1.52
N SER A 24 3.23 7.68 -0.26
CA SER A 24 3.17 9.00 0.39
C SER A 24 4.48 9.44 1.04
N GLY A 25 5.50 8.57 1.12
CA GLY A 25 6.76 8.81 1.81
C GLY A 25 6.66 8.87 3.34
N LYS A 26 5.47 8.66 3.92
CA LYS A 26 5.21 8.85 5.37
C LYS A 26 5.51 7.63 6.23
N ALA A 27 5.75 6.50 5.64
CA ALA A 27 6.01 5.25 6.34
C ALA A 27 6.95 4.35 5.54
N THR A 28 7.62 3.45 6.24
CA THR A 28 8.46 2.41 5.66
C THR A 28 7.75 1.07 5.76
N LEU A 29 7.76 0.34 4.67
CA LEU A 29 7.31 -1.04 4.57
C LEU A 29 8.52 -1.95 4.61
N THR A 30 8.46 -3.05 5.35
CA THR A 30 9.36 -4.20 5.12
C THR A 30 8.59 -5.24 4.35
N TYR A 31 9.22 -5.85 3.38
CA TYR A 31 8.61 -6.89 2.56
C TYR A 31 9.56 -8.07 2.33
N HIS A 32 8.97 -9.18 1.98
CA HIS A 32 9.70 -10.37 1.60
C HIS A 32 9.36 -10.73 0.16
N ILE A 33 10.37 -11.24 -0.56
CA ILE A 33 10.19 -11.96 -1.81
C ILE A 33 10.51 -13.41 -1.52
N GLY A 34 9.62 -14.28 -1.92
CA GLY A 34 9.75 -15.73 -1.78
C GLY A 34 9.67 -16.44 -3.12
N CYS A 35 10.03 -17.71 -3.10
CA CYS A 35 9.97 -18.58 -4.25
C CYS A 35 9.32 -19.89 -3.84
N THR A 36 8.34 -20.35 -4.63
CA THR A 36 7.75 -21.70 -4.48
C THR A 36 8.68 -22.77 -5.03
N THR A 37 8.36 -24.04 -4.79
CA THR A 37 9.03 -25.19 -5.41
C THR A 37 9.01 -25.13 -6.93
N ASP A 38 7.94 -24.56 -7.50
CA ASP A 38 7.75 -24.41 -8.95
C ASP A 38 8.41 -23.14 -9.51
N LYS A 39 9.24 -22.46 -8.69
CA LYS A 39 9.96 -21.22 -9.01
C LYS A 39 9.06 -20.02 -9.27
N ASP A 40 7.80 -20.04 -8.84
CA ASP A 40 6.95 -18.86 -8.88
C ASP A 40 7.36 -17.87 -7.79
N ILE A 41 7.54 -16.60 -8.18
CA ILE A 41 7.98 -15.53 -7.32
C ILE A 41 6.78 -14.97 -6.56
N GLN A 42 6.93 -14.82 -5.25
CA GLN A 42 5.88 -14.39 -4.34
C GLN A 42 6.30 -13.13 -3.59
N PHE A 43 5.38 -12.21 -3.39
CA PHE A 43 5.58 -10.97 -2.62
C PHE A 43 4.69 -10.94 -1.39
N ARG A 44 5.19 -10.45 -0.26
CA ARG A 44 4.36 -10.08 0.89
C ARG A 44 4.91 -8.87 1.63
N VAL A 45 4.04 -8.00 2.12
CA VAL A 45 4.39 -6.96 3.09
C VAL A 45 4.32 -7.54 4.49
N VAL A 46 5.32 -7.28 5.32
CA VAL A 46 5.45 -7.87 6.65
C VAL A 46 5.42 -6.87 7.78
N THR A 47 5.80 -5.61 7.51
CA THR A 47 5.67 -4.51 8.47
C THR A 47 5.28 -3.21 7.77
N ASN A 48 4.69 -2.31 8.55
CA ASN A 48 4.37 -0.95 8.15
C ASN A 48 4.54 -0.02 9.36
N THR A 49 5.52 0.89 9.32
CA THR A 49 5.79 1.82 10.41
C THR A 49 4.71 2.88 10.59
N GLY A 50 3.85 3.09 9.59
CA GLY A 50 2.78 4.10 9.61
C GLY A 50 1.51 3.68 10.35
N GLY A 51 1.47 2.50 10.99
CA GLY A 51 0.32 2.02 11.78
C GLY A 51 -0.94 1.65 10.99
N GLY A 52 -0.93 1.75 9.66
CA GLY A 52 -2.04 1.32 8.80
C GLY A 52 -2.15 -0.21 8.75
N LEU A 53 -3.40 -0.70 8.73
CA LEU A 53 -3.66 -2.13 8.58
C LEU A 53 -3.18 -2.63 7.22
N PHE A 54 -2.61 -3.82 7.18
CA PHE A 54 -2.21 -4.53 5.97
C PHE A 54 -2.44 -6.03 6.13
N SER A 55 -2.38 -6.75 5.03
CA SER A 55 -2.46 -8.22 5.00
C SER A 55 -1.09 -8.79 4.63
N PRO A 56 -0.51 -9.69 5.44
CA PRO A 56 0.79 -10.30 5.18
C PRO A 56 0.69 -11.55 4.29
N GLU A 57 -0.25 -11.54 3.36
CA GLU A 57 -0.44 -12.64 2.43
C GLU A 57 0.62 -12.64 1.34
N TRP A 58 0.96 -13.82 0.87
CA TRP A 58 1.78 -14.00 -0.31
C TRP A 58 0.94 -13.78 -1.57
N ILE A 59 1.43 -12.97 -2.49
CA ILE A 59 0.83 -12.72 -3.80
C ILE A 59 1.85 -13.09 -4.86
N SER A 60 1.44 -13.93 -5.79
CA SER A 60 2.31 -14.43 -6.84
C SER A 60 2.56 -13.37 -7.94
N LEU A 61 3.75 -13.42 -8.53
CA LEU A 61 4.04 -12.60 -9.72
C LEU A 61 3.15 -13.00 -10.88
N SER A 62 2.78 -14.29 -10.97
CA SER A 62 1.85 -14.83 -11.96
C SER A 62 0.43 -14.29 -11.83
N ASP A 63 -0.01 -13.89 -10.63
CA ASP A 63 -1.30 -13.21 -10.42
C ASP A 63 -1.21 -11.69 -10.66
N ILE A 64 -0.06 -11.08 -10.34
CA ILE A 64 0.19 -9.64 -10.54
C ILE A 64 0.19 -9.28 -12.02
N GLN A 65 0.80 -10.10 -12.86
CA GLN A 65 0.99 -9.82 -14.28
C GLN A 65 -0.35 -9.65 -15.02
N PRO A 66 -1.33 -10.56 -14.94
CA PRO A 66 -2.63 -10.37 -15.59
C PRO A 66 -3.38 -9.14 -15.06
N ALA A 67 -3.19 -8.79 -13.77
CA ALA A 67 -3.79 -7.60 -13.20
C ALA A 67 -3.25 -6.31 -13.83
N PHE A 68 -1.97 -6.29 -14.23
CA PHE A 68 -1.40 -5.17 -14.99
C PHE A 68 -1.88 -5.14 -16.44
N GLU A 69 -1.92 -6.27 -17.12
CA GLU A 69 -2.32 -6.38 -18.52
C GLU A 69 -3.78 -5.96 -18.75
N GLN A 70 -4.66 -6.23 -17.78
CA GLN A 70 -6.07 -5.87 -17.83
C GLN A 70 -6.35 -4.44 -17.31
N ALA A 71 -5.36 -3.77 -16.75
CA ALA A 71 -5.54 -2.45 -16.16
C ALA A 71 -5.59 -1.34 -17.21
N SER A 72 -6.41 -0.32 -16.94
CA SER A 72 -6.38 0.91 -17.72
C SER A 72 -5.14 1.74 -17.41
N PHE A 73 -4.62 2.44 -18.40
CA PHE A 73 -3.54 3.41 -18.21
C PHE A 73 -4.09 4.76 -17.69
N PRO A 74 -3.47 5.43 -16.74
CA PRO A 74 -2.27 5.01 -16.01
C PRO A 74 -2.56 3.90 -15.00
N LEU A 75 -1.58 3.01 -14.78
CA LEU A 75 -1.69 1.97 -13.78
C LEU A 75 -1.88 2.58 -12.40
N THR A 76 -2.70 1.93 -11.59
CA THR A 76 -2.91 2.25 -10.17
C THR A 76 -2.86 0.97 -9.34
N SER A 77 -3.02 1.08 -8.03
CA SER A 77 -3.13 -0.11 -7.17
C SER A 77 -4.51 -0.80 -7.23
N PHE A 78 -5.51 -0.22 -7.90
CA PHE A 78 -6.87 -0.76 -7.96
C PHE A 78 -6.98 -2.19 -8.51
N PRO A 79 -6.26 -2.58 -9.57
CA PRO A 79 -6.30 -3.95 -10.09
C PRO A 79 -5.96 -4.99 -9.04
N PHE A 80 -5.10 -4.66 -8.07
CA PHE A 80 -4.68 -5.57 -7.01
C PHE A 80 -5.70 -5.76 -5.89
N ILE A 81 -6.79 -4.98 -5.83
CA ILE A 81 -7.85 -5.16 -4.82
C ILE A 81 -8.40 -6.58 -4.88
N LYS A 82 -8.53 -7.15 -6.08
CA LYS A 82 -9.04 -8.50 -6.28
C LYS A 82 -8.13 -9.58 -5.68
N LEU A 83 -6.82 -9.32 -5.60
CA LEU A 83 -5.84 -10.24 -5.00
C LEU A 83 -5.94 -10.30 -3.48
N TYR A 84 -6.55 -9.28 -2.85
CA TYR A 84 -6.69 -9.13 -1.41
C TYR A 84 -8.15 -9.10 -0.96
N GLN A 85 -9.03 -9.88 -1.57
CA GLN A 85 -10.46 -9.87 -1.26
C GLN A 85 -10.73 -10.11 0.24
N GLY A 86 -11.57 -9.25 0.82
CA GLY A 86 -11.93 -9.31 2.24
C GLY A 86 -10.81 -8.89 3.20
N LYS A 87 -9.72 -8.31 2.70
CA LYS A 87 -8.56 -7.88 3.48
C LYS A 87 -8.43 -6.33 3.53
N SER A 88 -7.32 -5.85 4.07
CA SER A 88 -7.07 -4.41 4.18
C SER A 88 -7.00 -3.73 2.81
N THR A 89 -7.74 -2.64 2.64
CA THR A 89 -7.75 -1.81 1.42
C THR A 89 -6.43 -1.07 1.17
N ASN A 90 -5.53 -1.02 2.16
CA ASN A 90 -4.22 -0.38 2.01
C ASN A 90 -3.20 -1.30 1.33
N THR A 91 -3.37 -2.63 1.47
CA THR A 91 -2.38 -3.60 1.01
C THR A 91 -2.11 -3.54 -0.49
N PRO A 92 -3.09 -3.32 -1.39
CA PRO A 92 -2.84 -3.08 -2.81
C PRO A 92 -1.87 -1.92 -3.09
N ALA A 93 -2.00 -0.82 -2.35
CA ALA A 93 -1.10 0.33 -2.50
C ALA A 93 0.30 0.05 -1.94
N PHE A 94 0.40 -0.80 -0.91
CA PHE A 94 1.69 -1.24 -0.38
C PHE A 94 2.41 -2.19 -1.34
N LEU A 95 1.68 -3.13 -1.95
CA LEU A 95 2.24 -3.97 -3.01
C LEU A 95 2.77 -3.11 -4.18
N MET A 96 2.02 -2.10 -4.61
CA MET A 96 2.48 -1.17 -5.67
C MET A 96 3.78 -0.46 -5.28
N ALA A 97 3.95 -0.06 -4.01
CA ALA A 97 5.19 0.53 -3.52
C ALA A 97 6.37 -0.45 -3.56
N VAL A 98 6.13 -1.72 -3.22
CA VAL A 98 7.11 -2.81 -3.35
C VAL A 98 7.51 -3.02 -4.80
N LEU A 99 6.55 -3.16 -5.71
CA LEU A 99 6.82 -3.36 -7.15
C LEU A 99 7.60 -2.18 -7.76
N LYS A 100 7.35 -0.96 -7.26
CA LYS A 100 8.15 0.21 -7.64
C LYS A 100 9.59 0.10 -7.14
N ASN A 101 9.79 -0.32 -5.89
CA ASN A 101 11.14 -0.50 -5.33
C ASN A 101 11.93 -1.58 -6.07
N GLU A 102 11.25 -2.63 -6.52
CA GLU A 102 11.83 -3.72 -7.32
C GLU A 102 12.02 -3.37 -8.81
N GLY A 103 11.72 -2.13 -9.22
CA GLY A 103 11.90 -1.69 -10.60
C GLY A 103 10.94 -2.29 -11.62
N LEU A 104 9.81 -2.84 -11.17
CA LEU A 104 8.77 -3.40 -12.05
C LEU A 104 7.81 -2.34 -12.57
N VAL A 105 7.69 -1.23 -11.85
CA VAL A 105 6.92 -0.06 -12.23
C VAL A 105 7.63 1.23 -11.83
N ARG A 106 7.31 2.34 -12.49
CA ARG A 106 7.72 3.69 -12.05
C ARG A 106 6.52 4.64 -12.03
N ASN A 107 6.65 5.72 -11.26
CA ASN A 107 5.64 6.78 -11.32
C ASN A 107 5.71 7.50 -12.66
N LEU A 108 4.56 7.84 -13.18
CA LEU A 108 4.43 8.85 -14.25
C LEU A 108 4.81 10.22 -13.70
N GLU A 109 5.40 11.04 -14.53
CA GLU A 109 5.77 12.40 -14.18
C GLU A 109 4.57 13.19 -13.62
N GLY A 110 4.77 13.86 -12.49
CA GLY A 110 3.72 14.61 -11.79
C GLY A 110 2.61 13.76 -11.17
N LYS A 111 2.66 12.43 -11.21
CA LYS A 111 1.65 11.53 -10.64
C LYS A 111 2.18 10.76 -9.43
N ILE A 112 1.57 10.97 -8.26
CA ILE A 112 1.94 10.22 -7.05
C ILE A 112 1.40 8.78 -7.08
N ARG A 113 0.23 8.56 -7.72
CA ARG A 113 -0.49 7.28 -7.75
C ARG A 113 -0.79 6.79 -9.15
N GLY A 114 -0.09 7.32 -10.15
CA GLY A 114 -0.14 6.84 -11.52
C GLY A 114 1.20 6.22 -11.88
N TYR A 115 1.18 5.03 -12.44
CA TYR A 115 2.38 4.25 -12.74
C TYR A 115 2.36 3.75 -14.18
N GLU A 116 3.53 3.39 -14.66
CA GLU A 116 3.73 2.61 -15.87
C GLU A 116 4.63 1.40 -15.57
N THR A 117 4.47 0.34 -16.33
CA THR A 117 5.32 -0.85 -16.22
C THR A 117 6.71 -0.58 -16.80
N LEU A 118 7.71 -1.22 -16.21
CA LEU A 118 9.07 -1.26 -16.73
C LEU A 118 9.40 -2.65 -17.28
N ASP A 119 10.48 -2.73 -18.05
CA ASP A 119 11.06 -4.02 -18.42
C ASP A 119 11.51 -4.75 -17.14
N ARG A 120 10.98 -5.95 -16.97
CA ARG A 120 11.25 -6.78 -15.81
C ARG A 120 12.53 -7.62 -15.91
N LYS A 121 13.28 -7.49 -17.01
CA LYS A 121 14.45 -8.33 -17.25
C LYS A 121 15.45 -8.28 -16.09
N ALA A 122 15.82 -7.07 -15.64
CA ALA A 122 16.78 -6.91 -14.55
C ALA A 122 16.28 -7.56 -13.25
N PHE A 123 15.01 -7.37 -12.91
CA PHE A 123 14.38 -8.03 -11.76
C PHE A 123 14.42 -9.54 -11.88
N MET A 124 14.05 -10.09 -13.03
CA MET A 124 14.04 -11.55 -13.26
C MET A 124 15.44 -12.14 -13.22
N ASP A 125 16.46 -11.43 -13.74
CA ASP A 125 17.85 -11.87 -13.69
C ASP A 125 18.34 -11.93 -12.22
N GLU A 126 18.01 -10.94 -11.39
CA GLU A 126 18.29 -10.95 -9.95
C GLU A 126 17.59 -12.11 -9.25
N MET A 127 16.27 -12.27 -9.44
CA MET A 127 15.50 -13.35 -8.81
C MET A 127 16.01 -14.72 -9.21
N ASN A 128 16.32 -14.95 -10.48
CA ASN A 128 16.89 -16.20 -10.96
C ASN A 128 18.25 -16.51 -10.31
N SER A 129 19.09 -15.50 -10.11
CA SER A 129 20.36 -15.65 -9.39
C SER A 129 20.15 -16.04 -7.93
N LEU A 130 19.21 -15.41 -7.22
CA LEU A 130 18.88 -15.74 -5.84
C LEU A 130 18.26 -17.15 -5.71
N ILE A 131 17.42 -17.54 -6.65
CA ILE A 131 16.83 -18.89 -6.71
C ILE A 131 17.93 -19.94 -6.92
N ALA A 132 18.86 -19.66 -7.82
CA ALA A 132 19.97 -20.57 -8.14
C ALA A 132 20.99 -20.71 -7.00
N SER A 133 21.16 -19.67 -6.18
CA SER A 133 22.05 -19.70 -5.01
C SER A 133 21.51 -20.49 -3.82
N ASP A 134 20.30 -21.05 -3.93
CA ASP A 134 19.59 -21.80 -2.90
C ASP A 134 19.43 -21.09 -1.54
N ILE A 135 19.45 -19.77 -1.54
CA ILE A 135 19.23 -18.95 -0.36
C ILE A 135 17.83 -19.22 0.22
N ASP A 136 17.78 -19.47 1.53
CA ASP A 136 16.55 -19.56 2.32
C ASP A 136 16.71 -18.73 3.59
N LEU A 137 16.24 -17.52 3.55
CA LEU A 137 16.29 -16.60 4.68
C LEU A 137 15.30 -17.05 5.75
N LYS A 138 15.81 -17.45 6.92
CA LYS A 138 14.97 -17.83 8.06
C LYS A 138 14.33 -16.60 8.67
N VAL A 139 13.07 -16.37 8.35
CA VAL A 139 12.29 -15.24 8.87
C VAL A 139 11.26 -15.73 9.90
N PRO A 140 10.97 -14.94 10.93
CA PRO A 140 9.93 -15.27 11.90
C PRO A 140 8.57 -15.52 11.23
N ASN A 141 7.79 -16.45 11.78
CA ASN A 141 6.42 -16.67 11.30
C ASN A 141 5.53 -15.48 11.65
N ILE A 142 5.18 -14.69 10.66
CA ILE A 142 4.47 -13.40 10.81
C ILE A 142 3.00 -13.62 11.18
N SER A 143 2.41 -14.76 10.83
CA SER A 143 1.02 -15.07 11.15
C SER A 143 0.72 -15.06 12.65
N ALA A 144 1.70 -15.40 13.50
CA ALA A 144 1.57 -15.37 14.95
C ALA A 144 1.64 -13.92 15.50
N ASN A 145 2.45 -13.05 14.92
CA ASN A 145 2.72 -11.70 15.42
C ASN A 145 1.74 -10.65 14.89
N TYR A 146 1.05 -10.90 13.77
CA TYR A 146 0.10 -9.96 13.18
C TYR A 146 -1.06 -9.63 14.12
N LYS A 147 -1.60 -10.61 14.84
CA LYS A 147 -2.68 -10.40 15.81
C LYS A 147 -2.22 -9.59 17.03
N THR A 148 -0.97 -9.72 17.42
CA THR A 148 -0.41 -9.04 18.60
C THR A 148 -0.08 -7.57 18.31
N SER A 149 0.43 -7.24 17.12
CA SER A 149 0.74 -5.86 16.74
C SER A 149 -0.52 -4.99 16.56
N VAL A 150 -1.64 -5.59 16.13
CA VAL A 150 -2.94 -4.89 16.05
C VAL A 150 -3.51 -4.59 17.44
N ALA A 151 -3.22 -5.42 18.45
CA ALA A 151 -3.68 -5.22 19.83
C ALA A 151 -2.89 -4.12 20.58
N LEU A 152 -1.61 -3.94 20.27
CA LEU A 152 -0.73 -2.95 20.91
C LEU A 152 -0.95 -1.50 20.43
N ASN A 153 -1.61 -1.30 19.29
CA ASN A 153 -1.85 0.03 18.71
C ASN A 153 -3.27 0.59 18.95
N LYS A 154 -4.03 0.07 19.92
CA LYS A 154 -5.22 0.77 20.41
C LYS A 154 -4.75 1.76 21.48
N PRO A 155 -4.83 3.09 21.26
CA PRO A 155 -4.65 4.03 22.34
C PRO A 155 -5.80 3.81 23.35
N ASP A 156 -5.45 3.61 24.62
CA ASP A 156 -6.41 3.64 25.72
C ASP A 156 -7.20 4.95 25.62
N LYS A 157 -8.50 4.83 25.41
CA LYS A 157 -9.42 5.96 25.53
C LYS A 157 -9.46 6.35 27.01
N ILE A 158 -8.65 7.34 27.38
CA ILE A 158 -8.84 8.08 28.61
C ILE A 158 -10.17 8.83 28.47
N ILE A 159 -11.17 8.35 29.20
CA ILE A 159 -12.47 9.01 29.32
C ILE A 159 -12.27 10.21 30.26
N THR A 160 -11.88 11.35 29.73
CA THR A 160 -12.04 12.63 30.42
C THR A 160 -13.43 13.16 30.08
N LYS A 161 -14.37 13.04 31.05
CA LYS A 161 -15.62 13.78 31.01
C LYS A 161 -15.29 15.26 31.15
N SER A 162 -15.25 16.00 30.08
CA SER A 162 -15.27 17.46 30.11
C SER A 162 -16.66 17.97 29.78
N ALA A 163 -17.14 18.86 30.67
CA ALA A 163 -18.46 19.47 30.65
C ALA A 163 -18.70 20.31 29.38
N LYS A 164 -19.97 20.34 28.94
CA LYS A 164 -20.46 21.16 27.84
C LYS A 164 -20.31 22.66 28.20
N PRO A 165 -19.80 23.51 27.30
CA PRO A 165 -19.97 24.94 27.42
C PRO A 165 -21.35 25.41 26.93
N ILE A 166 -21.94 26.28 27.72
CA ILE A 166 -23.23 26.95 27.52
C ILE A 166 -23.17 27.89 26.33
N LYS A 167 -24.16 27.80 25.42
CA LYS A 167 -24.37 28.75 24.32
C LYS A 167 -24.85 30.10 24.88
N THR A 168 -24.05 31.13 24.79
CA THR A 168 -24.49 32.53 24.92
C THR A 168 -24.89 33.10 23.56
N LYS A 169 -26.09 33.65 23.50
CA LYS A 169 -26.68 34.33 22.34
C LYS A 169 -25.96 35.66 22.07
N LYS A 170 -25.68 35.91 20.78
CA LYS A 170 -25.22 37.21 20.27
C LYS A 170 -26.42 38.13 20.04
N PRO A 171 -26.40 39.38 20.45
CA PRO A 171 -27.41 40.37 20.03
C PRO A 171 -27.08 40.98 18.66
N ALA A 172 -28.11 41.29 17.92
CA ALA A 172 -28.10 41.96 16.64
C ALA A 172 -27.93 43.49 16.82
N SER A 173 -27.22 44.14 15.91
CA SER A 173 -27.41 45.56 15.50
C SER A 173 -26.67 45.70 14.18
N THR A 174 -27.27 46.08 13.19
CA THR A 174 -27.86 47.33 12.65
C THR A 174 -27.06 47.77 11.44
N ILE A 175 -27.78 47.92 10.40
CA ILE A 175 -27.54 48.38 9.05
C ILE A 175 -26.91 49.79 9.03
N GLU A 176 -25.98 50.02 8.11
CA GLU A 176 -25.85 51.29 7.38
C GLU A 176 -25.06 51.09 6.09
N THR A 177 -25.70 51.28 4.99
CA THR A 177 -25.22 51.77 3.68
C THR A 177 -25.68 53.24 3.60
N PRO A 178 -25.24 54.10 2.70
CA PRO A 178 -24.54 54.01 1.43
C PRO A 178 -23.52 55.16 1.18
N ILE A 179 -23.00 55.31 -0.07
CA ILE A 179 -22.90 56.50 -0.93
C ILE A 179 -21.75 56.25 -1.95
N ALA A 180 -22.03 56.00 -3.11
CA ALA A 180 -21.98 56.58 -4.45
C ALA A 180 -20.77 57.46 -4.83
N VAL A 181 -20.03 56.98 -5.86
CA VAL A 181 -19.50 57.59 -7.13
C VAL A 181 -18.97 59.04 -7.11
N PRO A 182 -17.97 59.45 -7.93
CA PRO A 182 -18.08 59.35 -9.38
C PRO A 182 -16.79 59.01 -10.18
N GLU A 183 -17.04 58.66 -11.44
CA GLU A 183 -16.16 58.65 -12.60
C GLU A 183 -15.29 59.90 -12.77
N THR A 184 -14.11 59.71 -13.35
CA THR A 184 -13.55 60.68 -14.27
C THR A 184 -12.69 59.98 -15.35
N THR A 185 -13.21 60.05 -16.55
CA THR A 185 -12.55 59.91 -17.85
C THR A 185 -11.44 60.95 -18.00
N ILE A 186 -10.41 60.68 -18.82
CA ILE A 186 -9.86 61.49 -19.94
C ILE A 186 -8.50 60.91 -20.35
N THR A 187 -8.40 60.30 -21.53
CA THR A 187 -7.78 60.69 -22.79
C THR A 187 -6.35 61.28 -22.72
N THR A 188 -5.38 60.65 -23.25
CA THR A 188 -4.63 60.97 -24.48
C THR A 188 -3.72 59.76 -24.83
#